data_e504f6551628b481df2bf5c97c8fa934
#
_entry.id   e504f6551628b481df2bf5c97c8fa934
#
_cell.length_a   1.000
_cell.length_b   1.000
_cell.length_c   1.000
_cell.angle_alpha   90.00
_cell.angle_beta   90.00
_cell.angle_gamma   90.00
#
_symmetry.space_group_name_H-M   'P 1'
#
loop_
_entity.id
_entity.type
_entity.pdbx_description
1 polymer ?
#
loop_
_entity_poly.entity_id
_entity_poly.type
_entity_poly.pdbx_seq_one_letter_code
_entity_poly.pdbx_strand_id
1 'polypeptide(L)'
;FNQCDNLEALYGECVSNDHKAIVFDKQFRKLVITKGVVNYTIPDEITSIGYCAFTESPEIETITMGDQISHIEGYAFSDCPNLQTITLSAGLKNLSGYNAFLNSRKLESIYCRALVPPSYGDYQMSEFPNLKFYVPEQSLALYQNHAGWAPFKNYFVGYNYTDLPEIDTYISSDYSNDGKVTTLQTATKGNGINIVLMGDAYSDRQIADGTYKEDMENLYNNLFTEEPYKSFKDHFNVHYVSIVSATEGYEYSGATLGGFFGNGTYVGGNDNAVFNYALK
;
A
#
# COMPACT_ATOMS: atom_id res chain seq x y z
N PHE A 1 -23.56 22.67 -5.48
CA PHE A 1 -24.61 22.48 -4.43
C PHE A 1 -24.35 23.29 -3.16
N ASN A 2 -23.30 24.15 -3.15
CA ASN A 2 -23.05 25.05 -2.01
C ASN A 2 -24.30 25.93 -1.76
N GLN A 3 -24.77 25.99 -0.52
CA GLN A 3 -25.97 26.73 -0.08
C GLN A 3 -27.33 26.07 -0.37
N CYS A 4 -27.38 24.77 -0.65
CA CYS A 4 -28.63 24.02 -0.74
C CYS A 4 -29.01 23.42 0.61
N ASP A 5 -29.13 24.25 1.66
CA ASP A 5 -29.34 23.81 3.06
C ASP A 5 -30.64 23.03 3.32
N ASN A 6 -31.58 23.08 2.38
CA ASN A 6 -32.84 22.39 2.46
C ASN A 6 -32.95 21.20 1.50
N LEU A 7 -31.85 20.76 0.90
CA LEU A 7 -31.82 19.56 0.06
C LEU A 7 -31.92 18.31 0.93
N GLU A 8 -32.97 17.53 0.80
CA GLU A 8 -33.23 16.34 1.62
C GLU A 8 -32.87 15.04 0.90
N ALA A 9 -32.96 15.01 -0.43
CA ALA A 9 -32.66 13.83 -1.23
C ALA A 9 -32.25 14.18 -2.66
N LEU A 10 -31.45 13.33 -3.26
CA LEU A 10 -31.09 13.34 -4.67
C LEU A 10 -31.82 12.21 -5.41
N TYR A 11 -32.10 12.41 -6.68
CA TYR A 11 -32.74 11.39 -7.53
C TYR A 11 -32.08 11.38 -8.93
N GLY A 12 -31.93 10.20 -9.49
CA GLY A 12 -31.37 10.02 -10.83
C GLY A 12 -30.47 8.79 -10.93
N GLU A 13 -29.98 8.51 -12.13
CA GLU A 13 -29.15 7.33 -12.43
C GLU A 13 -27.76 7.38 -11.77
N CYS A 14 -27.26 8.58 -11.45
CA CYS A 14 -25.94 8.79 -10.84
C CYS A 14 -26.04 9.16 -9.36
N VAL A 15 -26.97 8.56 -8.63
CA VAL A 15 -27.21 8.86 -7.22
C VAL A 15 -27.07 7.57 -6.39
N SER A 16 -26.47 7.69 -5.22
CA SER A 16 -26.36 6.59 -4.25
C SER A 16 -27.75 6.11 -3.76
N ASN A 17 -27.82 4.84 -3.35
CA ASN A 17 -29.07 4.25 -2.87
C ASN A 17 -29.66 4.98 -1.65
N ASP A 18 -28.83 5.65 -0.86
CA ASP A 18 -29.24 6.49 0.28
C ASP A 18 -29.67 7.92 -0.12
N HIS A 19 -29.66 8.23 -1.41
CA HIS A 19 -30.03 9.52 -1.98
C HIS A 19 -29.21 10.74 -1.53
N LYS A 20 -27.99 10.55 -1.01
CA LYS A 20 -27.16 11.62 -0.44
C LYS A 20 -25.93 11.97 -1.26
N ALA A 21 -25.47 11.08 -2.14
CA ALA A 21 -24.22 11.22 -2.86
C ALA A 21 -24.38 11.05 -4.37
N ILE A 22 -23.42 11.61 -5.11
CA ILE A 22 -23.24 11.35 -6.53
C ILE A 22 -22.34 10.14 -6.68
N VAL A 23 -22.79 9.15 -7.44
CA VAL A 23 -22.09 7.90 -7.74
C VAL A 23 -22.06 7.74 -9.25
N PHE A 24 -20.92 7.33 -9.81
CA PHE A 24 -20.79 7.00 -11.21
C PHE A 24 -19.91 5.78 -11.38
N ASP A 25 -20.39 4.76 -12.07
CA ASP A 25 -19.69 3.49 -12.30
C ASP A 25 -19.13 2.89 -10.98
N LYS A 26 -20.04 2.79 -9.97
CA LYS A 26 -19.73 2.34 -8.60
C LYS A 26 -18.64 3.12 -7.86
N GLN A 27 -18.21 4.26 -8.41
CA GLN A 27 -17.33 5.19 -7.71
C GLN A 27 -18.14 6.25 -6.97
N PHE A 28 -17.88 6.40 -5.68
CA PHE A 28 -18.44 7.47 -4.86
C PHE A 28 -17.75 8.80 -5.23
N ARG A 29 -18.45 9.67 -5.92
CA ARG A 29 -17.90 10.92 -6.44
C ARG A 29 -17.95 12.06 -5.46
N LYS A 30 -19.09 12.27 -4.82
CA LYS A 30 -19.26 13.38 -3.87
C LYS A 30 -20.45 13.14 -2.95
N LEU A 31 -20.22 13.32 -1.65
CA LEU A 31 -21.33 13.50 -0.69
C LEU A 31 -21.90 14.91 -0.88
N VAL A 32 -23.18 14.98 -1.21
CA VAL A 32 -23.86 16.25 -1.54
C VAL A 32 -24.70 16.71 -0.35
N ILE A 33 -25.40 15.77 0.30
CA ILE A 33 -26.22 16.09 1.47
C ILE A 33 -25.40 15.81 2.71
N THR A 34 -24.85 16.87 3.30
CA THR A 34 -23.95 16.78 4.46
C THR A 34 -24.61 17.24 5.77
N LYS A 35 -25.66 18.05 5.67
CA LYS A 35 -26.37 18.60 6.84
C LYS A 35 -27.05 17.50 7.66
N GLY A 36 -26.75 17.45 8.94
CA GLY A 36 -27.26 16.44 9.87
C GLY A 36 -26.60 15.06 9.71
N VAL A 37 -25.61 14.93 8.85
CA VAL A 37 -24.88 13.67 8.63
C VAL A 37 -23.65 13.63 9.53
N VAL A 38 -23.82 13.08 10.73
CA VAL A 38 -22.74 12.93 11.72
C VAL A 38 -21.99 11.61 11.50
N ASN A 39 -22.73 10.52 11.30
CA ASN A 39 -22.18 9.20 11.01
C ASN A 39 -22.61 8.79 9.61
N TYR A 40 -21.65 8.46 8.76
CA TYR A 40 -21.96 8.07 7.39
C TYR A 40 -21.43 6.67 7.07
N THR A 41 -22.34 5.79 6.67
CA THR A 41 -21.98 4.48 6.11
C THR A 41 -22.08 4.56 4.59
N ILE A 42 -20.98 4.26 3.92
CA ILE A 42 -20.92 4.27 2.46
C ILE A 42 -21.72 3.08 1.94
N PRO A 43 -22.64 3.29 0.96
CA PRO A 43 -23.45 2.21 0.41
C PRO A 43 -22.64 1.04 -0.16
N ASP A 44 -23.17 -0.18 0.01
CA ASP A 44 -22.44 -1.43 -0.32
C ASP A 44 -22.13 -1.62 -1.82
N GLU A 45 -22.87 -0.94 -2.71
CA GLU A 45 -22.60 -0.99 -4.14
C GLU A 45 -21.31 -0.27 -4.57
N ILE A 46 -20.69 0.50 -3.66
CA ILE A 46 -19.51 1.32 -3.95
C ILE A 46 -18.25 0.46 -3.93
N THR A 47 -17.41 0.59 -4.96
CA THR A 47 -16.13 -0.13 -5.10
C THR A 47 -14.91 0.78 -5.03
N SER A 48 -15.09 2.10 -5.14
CA SER A 48 -13.99 3.08 -5.02
C SER A 48 -14.49 4.44 -4.52
N ILE A 49 -13.60 5.19 -3.87
CA ILE A 49 -13.84 6.56 -3.40
C ILE A 49 -13.07 7.52 -4.28
N GLY A 50 -13.77 8.46 -4.89
CA GLY A 50 -13.21 9.44 -5.82
C GLY A 50 -12.51 10.61 -5.14
N TYR A 51 -11.85 11.39 -5.96
CA TYR A 51 -11.15 12.61 -5.58
C TYR A 51 -12.08 13.62 -4.89
N CYS A 52 -11.67 14.14 -3.73
CA CYS A 52 -12.45 15.09 -2.93
C CYS A 52 -13.87 14.61 -2.54
N ALA A 53 -14.11 13.30 -2.44
CA ALA A 53 -15.45 12.75 -2.28
C ALA A 53 -16.20 13.24 -1.02
N PHE A 54 -15.51 13.47 0.09
CA PHE A 54 -16.06 13.95 1.36
C PHE A 54 -15.60 15.37 1.73
N THR A 55 -14.84 16.04 0.86
CA THR A 55 -14.41 17.42 1.13
C THR A 55 -15.60 18.34 1.42
N GLU A 56 -15.45 19.23 2.40
CA GLU A 56 -16.50 20.15 2.85
C GLU A 56 -17.69 19.45 3.54
N SER A 57 -17.41 18.40 4.31
CA SER A 57 -18.40 17.69 5.13
C SER A 57 -18.17 17.99 6.62
N PRO A 58 -18.58 19.19 7.10
CA PRO A 58 -18.15 19.68 8.41
C PRO A 58 -18.80 18.98 9.60
N GLU A 59 -19.93 18.30 9.40
CA GLU A 59 -20.66 17.63 10.49
C GLU A 59 -20.27 16.17 10.68
N ILE A 60 -19.54 15.59 9.71
CA ILE A 60 -19.15 14.17 9.78
C ILE A 60 -18.12 13.95 10.89
N GLU A 61 -18.45 13.03 11.80
CA GLU A 61 -17.55 12.54 12.85
C GLU A 61 -17.05 11.12 12.57
N THR A 62 -17.88 10.29 11.92
CA THR A 62 -17.47 8.92 11.57
C THR A 62 -17.83 8.55 10.14
N ILE A 63 -16.94 7.77 9.49
CA ILE A 63 -17.19 7.16 8.18
C ILE A 63 -16.94 5.67 8.27
N THR A 64 -17.86 4.86 7.74
CA THR A 64 -17.70 3.40 7.65
C THR A 64 -17.79 2.97 6.19
N MET A 65 -16.86 2.14 5.76
CA MET A 65 -16.80 1.56 4.42
C MET A 65 -17.21 0.09 4.42
N GLY A 66 -17.94 -0.32 3.37
CA GLY A 66 -18.14 -1.73 3.04
C GLY A 66 -16.87 -2.39 2.45
N ASP A 67 -16.85 -3.72 2.45
CA ASP A 67 -15.64 -4.50 2.08
C ASP A 67 -15.35 -4.58 0.57
N GLN A 68 -16.19 -3.97 -0.26
CA GLN A 68 -15.99 -3.92 -1.72
C GLN A 68 -15.11 -2.75 -2.19
N ILE A 69 -14.81 -1.78 -1.31
CA ILE A 69 -14.02 -0.60 -1.69
C ILE A 69 -12.54 -0.99 -1.74
N SER A 70 -11.98 -0.89 -2.95
CA SER A 70 -10.60 -1.28 -3.24
C SER A 70 -9.64 -0.10 -3.40
N HIS A 71 -10.16 1.09 -3.71
CA HIS A 71 -9.36 2.28 -4.02
C HIS A 71 -9.94 3.54 -3.36
N ILE A 72 -9.04 4.40 -2.86
CA ILE A 72 -9.35 5.73 -2.33
C ILE A 72 -8.44 6.73 -3.01
N GLU A 73 -9.04 7.73 -3.68
CA GLU A 73 -8.31 8.77 -4.39
C GLU A 73 -7.90 9.93 -3.46
N GLY A 74 -7.10 10.88 -4.01
CA GLY A 74 -6.58 12.02 -3.28
C GLY A 74 -7.64 12.93 -2.70
N TYR A 75 -7.32 13.56 -1.56
CA TYR A 75 -8.17 14.51 -0.85
C TYR A 75 -9.55 13.97 -0.46
N ALA A 76 -9.75 12.66 -0.54
CA ALA A 76 -11.07 12.05 -0.37
C ALA A 76 -11.79 12.47 0.93
N PHE A 77 -11.05 12.63 2.01
CA PHE A 77 -11.53 13.02 3.34
C PHE A 77 -10.85 14.29 3.85
N SER A 78 -10.37 15.15 2.96
CA SER A 78 -9.79 16.43 3.35
C SER A 78 -10.86 17.41 3.83
N ASP A 79 -10.43 18.37 4.65
CA ASP A 79 -11.29 19.43 5.16
C ASP A 79 -12.58 18.92 5.85
N CYS A 80 -12.46 17.78 6.57
CA CYS A 80 -13.50 17.24 7.45
C CYS A 80 -13.14 17.55 8.91
N PRO A 81 -13.41 18.75 9.42
CA PRO A 81 -12.84 19.26 10.68
C PRO A 81 -13.34 18.53 11.93
N ASN A 82 -14.43 17.77 11.83
CA ASN A 82 -14.98 17.00 12.93
C ASN A 82 -14.79 15.48 12.78
N LEU A 83 -14.19 15.01 11.69
CA LEU A 83 -13.92 13.59 11.47
C LEU A 83 -12.95 13.07 12.54
N GLN A 84 -13.40 12.10 13.33
CA GLN A 84 -12.66 11.48 14.44
C GLN A 84 -12.29 10.04 14.13
N THR A 85 -13.18 9.33 13.46
CA THR A 85 -13.01 7.89 13.20
C THR A 85 -13.36 7.54 11.76
N ILE A 86 -12.54 6.70 11.15
CA ILE A 86 -12.83 6.12 9.85
C ILE A 86 -12.57 4.60 9.87
N THR A 87 -13.52 3.81 9.36
CA THR A 87 -13.36 2.37 9.13
C THR A 87 -13.15 2.14 7.63
N LEU A 88 -11.96 1.67 7.29
CA LEU A 88 -11.56 1.35 5.93
C LEU A 88 -11.97 -0.08 5.57
N SER A 89 -12.22 -0.30 4.29
CA SER A 89 -12.61 -1.57 3.68
C SER A 89 -11.60 -2.70 3.95
N ALA A 90 -12.09 -3.93 4.15
CA ALA A 90 -11.24 -5.13 4.15
C ALA A 90 -10.66 -5.43 2.76
N GLY A 91 -11.36 -5.04 1.68
CA GLY A 91 -10.90 -5.17 0.30
C GLY A 91 -9.97 -4.05 -0.19
N LEU A 92 -9.53 -3.13 0.70
CA LEU A 92 -8.74 -1.97 0.29
C LEU A 92 -7.35 -2.40 -0.21
N LYS A 93 -7.03 -2.04 -1.45
CA LYS A 93 -5.74 -2.29 -2.11
C LYS A 93 -4.89 -1.04 -2.24
N ASN A 94 -5.54 0.13 -2.32
CA ASN A 94 -4.87 1.37 -2.64
C ASN A 94 -5.45 2.53 -1.83
N LEU A 95 -4.59 3.16 -1.02
CA LEU A 95 -4.81 4.42 -0.32
C LEU A 95 -3.78 5.43 -0.86
N SER A 96 -3.74 5.60 -2.18
CA SER A 96 -2.68 6.35 -2.87
C SER A 96 -2.98 7.84 -3.01
N GLY A 97 -4.07 8.30 -2.44
CA GLY A 97 -4.45 9.70 -2.55
C GLY A 97 -3.47 10.61 -1.80
N TYR A 98 -2.81 11.52 -2.52
CA TYR A 98 -2.15 12.63 -1.88
C TYR A 98 -3.11 13.34 -0.94
N ASN A 99 -2.69 13.55 0.32
CA ASN A 99 -3.44 14.35 1.28
C ASN A 99 -4.88 13.85 1.54
N ALA A 100 -5.10 12.54 1.55
CA ALA A 100 -6.45 11.98 1.73
C ALA A 100 -7.18 12.53 2.97
N PHE A 101 -6.45 12.88 4.03
CA PHE A 101 -6.99 13.39 5.30
C PHE A 101 -6.55 14.83 5.63
N LEU A 102 -6.06 15.59 4.64
CA LEU A 102 -5.57 16.96 4.85
C LEU A 102 -6.59 17.80 5.63
N ASN A 103 -6.13 18.56 6.63
CA ASN A 103 -6.95 19.41 7.49
C ASN A 103 -8.03 18.72 8.34
N SER A 104 -8.12 17.39 8.35
CA SER A 104 -9.06 16.63 9.19
C SER A 104 -8.44 16.35 10.58
N ARG A 105 -8.07 17.42 11.29
CA ARG A 105 -7.17 17.40 12.46
C ARG A 105 -7.72 16.73 13.71
N LYS A 106 -9.01 16.36 13.74
CA LYS A 106 -9.61 15.60 14.84
C LYS A 106 -9.55 14.08 14.62
N LEU A 107 -8.98 13.63 13.50
CA LEU A 107 -8.87 12.20 13.21
C LEU A 107 -7.90 11.54 14.21
N GLU A 108 -8.44 10.63 15.01
CA GLU A 108 -7.72 9.92 16.07
C GLU A 108 -7.69 8.41 15.83
N SER A 109 -8.64 7.87 15.07
CA SER A 109 -8.78 6.42 14.87
C SER A 109 -9.05 6.05 13.43
N ILE A 110 -8.16 5.24 12.84
CA ILE A 110 -8.39 4.59 11.55
C ILE A 110 -8.44 3.09 11.79
N TYR A 111 -9.60 2.48 11.59
CA TYR A 111 -9.78 1.03 11.60
C TYR A 111 -9.55 0.50 10.19
N CYS A 112 -8.35 -0.01 9.92
CA CYS A 112 -7.99 -0.57 8.64
C CYS A 112 -8.19 -2.09 8.65
N ARG A 113 -9.27 -2.57 8.01
CA ARG A 113 -9.66 -3.98 8.02
C ARG A 113 -8.90 -4.83 7.00
N ALA A 114 -8.10 -4.22 6.12
CA ALA A 114 -7.33 -4.95 5.12
C ALA A 114 -6.28 -5.86 5.77
N LEU A 115 -6.32 -7.14 5.44
CA LEU A 115 -5.35 -8.13 5.94
C LEU A 115 -3.93 -7.88 5.41
N VAL A 116 -3.84 -7.29 4.22
CA VAL A 116 -2.59 -6.89 3.58
C VAL A 116 -2.52 -5.37 3.55
N PRO A 117 -1.39 -4.75 3.92
CA PRO A 117 -1.26 -3.31 3.85
C PRO A 117 -1.55 -2.78 2.45
N PRO A 118 -2.55 -1.89 2.29
CA PRO A 118 -2.79 -1.26 1.00
C PRO A 118 -1.58 -0.42 0.59
N SER A 119 -1.38 -0.23 -0.71
CA SER A 119 -0.37 0.72 -1.17
C SER A 119 -0.71 2.11 -0.63
N TYR A 120 0.29 2.79 -0.09
CA TYR A 120 0.16 4.06 0.58
C TYR A 120 1.10 5.10 -0.02
N GLY A 121 0.58 6.27 -0.37
CA GLY A 121 1.34 7.35 -1.00
C GLY A 121 1.32 8.69 -0.26
N ASP A 122 0.63 8.78 0.89
CA ASP A 122 0.48 10.03 1.63
C ASP A 122 1.51 10.16 2.77
N TYR A 123 2.40 11.13 2.64
CA TYR A 123 3.46 11.39 3.63
C TYR A 123 3.02 12.35 4.77
N GLN A 124 1.77 12.82 4.80
CA GLN A 124 1.33 13.88 5.73
C GLN A 124 0.65 13.40 7.02
N MET A 125 0.57 12.09 7.28
CA MET A 125 0.00 11.56 8.53
C MET A 125 0.80 11.95 9.79
N SER A 126 2.03 12.43 9.65
CA SER A 126 2.83 12.95 10.78
C SER A 126 2.23 14.17 11.46
N GLU A 127 1.25 14.83 10.85
CA GLU A 127 0.53 15.98 11.43
C GLU A 127 -0.55 15.57 12.47
N PHE A 128 -0.79 14.25 12.66
CA PHE A 128 -1.80 13.72 13.56
C PHE A 128 -1.15 13.07 14.80
N PRO A 129 -0.86 13.82 15.87
CA PRO A 129 -0.05 13.31 17.00
C PRO A 129 -0.73 12.20 17.81
N ASN A 130 -2.06 12.12 17.77
CA ASN A 130 -2.85 11.14 18.54
C ASN A 130 -3.40 10.00 17.67
N LEU A 131 -3.14 10.02 16.37
CA LEU A 131 -3.68 9.04 15.44
C LEU A 131 -3.23 7.62 15.77
N LYS A 132 -4.17 6.67 15.72
CA LYS A 132 -3.93 5.24 15.79
C LYS A 132 -4.53 4.54 14.57
N PHE A 133 -3.76 3.62 14.03
CA PHE A 133 -4.21 2.67 13.03
C PHE A 133 -4.48 1.33 13.68
N TYR A 134 -5.74 0.96 13.76
CA TYR A 134 -6.17 -0.35 14.24
C TYR A 134 -6.18 -1.31 13.06
N VAL A 135 -5.17 -2.17 12.99
CA VAL A 135 -5.00 -3.17 11.91
C VAL A 135 -5.27 -4.57 12.46
N PRO A 136 -5.61 -5.56 11.60
CA PRO A 136 -5.82 -6.91 12.09
C PRO A 136 -4.61 -7.40 12.88
N GLU A 137 -4.82 -7.97 14.07
CA GLU A 137 -3.76 -8.45 14.96
C GLU A 137 -2.80 -9.37 14.24
N GLN A 138 -3.33 -10.30 13.44
CA GLN A 138 -2.56 -11.23 12.61
C GLN A 138 -1.71 -10.54 11.52
N SER A 139 -2.02 -9.29 11.15
CA SER A 139 -1.31 -8.50 10.13
C SER A 139 -0.41 -7.43 10.74
N LEU A 140 -0.36 -7.27 12.07
CA LEU A 140 0.37 -6.15 12.70
C LEU A 140 1.84 -6.11 12.28
N ALA A 141 2.52 -7.25 12.30
CA ALA A 141 3.91 -7.34 11.87
C ALA A 141 4.10 -6.98 10.39
N LEU A 142 3.14 -7.36 9.54
CA LEU A 142 3.14 -7.04 8.12
C LEU A 142 3.05 -5.52 7.89
N TYR A 143 2.14 -4.82 8.59
CA TYR A 143 2.03 -3.36 8.52
C TYR A 143 3.30 -2.64 9.02
N GLN A 144 3.87 -3.10 10.13
CA GLN A 144 5.06 -2.50 10.74
C GLN A 144 6.33 -2.64 9.88
N ASN A 145 6.42 -3.69 9.07
CA ASN A 145 7.58 -3.98 8.23
C ASN A 145 7.36 -3.60 6.75
N HIS A 146 6.15 -3.20 6.35
CA HIS A 146 5.87 -2.79 4.99
C HIS A 146 6.56 -1.46 4.65
N ALA A 147 7.34 -1.41 3.55
CA ALA A 147 8.18 -0.26 3.20
C ALA A 147 7.41 1.07 3.12
N GLY A 148 6.23 1.08 2.50
CA GLY A 148 5.37 2.28 2.38
C GLY A 148 4.77 2.74 3.70
N TRP A 149 4.64 1.84 4.70
CA TRP A 149 4.04 2.12 6.00
C TRP A 149 5.06 2.26 7.14
N ALA A 150 6.33 1.94 6.88
CA ALA A 150 7.41 1.97 7.88
C ALA A 150 7.54 3.29 8.67
N PRO A 151 7.32 4.49 8.07
CA PRO A 151 7.34 5.74 8.82
C PRO A 151 6.29 5.81 9.94
N PHE A 152 5.24 5.01 9.84
CA PHE A 152 4.08 5.02 10.76
C PHE A 152 4.04 3.82 11.70
N LYS A 153 5.10 3.02 11.78
CA LYS A 153 5.12 1.79 12.60
C LYS A 153 4.65 1.96 14.05
N ASN A 154 4.87 3.13 14.65
CA ASN A 154 4.48 3.44 16.03
C ASN A 154 3.00 3.85 16.18
N TYR A 155 2.28 4.04 15.06
CA TYR A 155 0.87 4.36 15.05
C TYR A 155 -0.01 3.11 15.03
N PHE A 156 0.54 1.94 14.63
CA PHE A 156 -0.19 0.71 14.50
C PHE A 156 -0.50 0.07 15.84
N VAL A 157 -1.75 -0.37 15.97
CA VAL A 157 -2.27 -1.14 17.09
C VAL A 157 -2.95 -2.38 16.52
N GLY A 158 -2.57 -3.56 17.00
CA GLY A 158 -3.27 -4.79 16.66
C GLY A 158 -4.72 -4.76 17.18
N TYR A 159 -5.65 -5.16 16.33
CA TYR A 159 -7.07 -5.21 16.65
C TYR A 159 -7.68 -6.54 16.21
N ASN A 160 -8.44 -7.17 17.10
CA ASN A 160 -9.06 -8.46 16.81
C ASN A 160 -10.41 -8.27 16.09
N TYR A 161 -10.36 -8.33 14.76
CA TYR A 161 -11.55 -8.38 13.91
C TYR A 161 -12.05 -9.83 13.84
N THR A 162 -13.19 -10.11 14.44
CA THR A 162 -13.74 -11.48 14.53
C THR A 162 -14.41 -11.96 13.23
N ASP A 163 -14.63 -11.09 12.29
CA ASP A 163 -15.31 -11.33 11.01
C ASP A 163 -14.36 -11.39 9.81
N LEU A 164 -13.06 -11.19 10.02
CA LEU A 164 -12.05 -11.36 8.96
C LEU A 164 -11.57 -12.81 8.89
N PRO A 165 -11.27 -13.33 7.68
CA PRO A 165 -10.67 -14.64 7.52
C PRO A 165 -9.26 -14.67 8.12
N GLU A 166 -8.76 -15.85 8.45
CA GLU A 166 -7.33 -16.02 8.74
C GLU A 166 -6.50 -15.80 7.49
N ILE A 167 -5.29 -15.25 7.67
CA ILE A 167 -4.34 -15.07 6.56
C ILE A 167 -3.72 -16.44 6.26
N ASP A 168 -4.00 -16.99 5.08
CA ASP A 168 -3.31 -18.16 4.53
C ASP A 168 -2.06 -17.73 3.72
N THR A 169 -1.30 -16.81 4.26
CA THR A 169 -0.08 -16.29 3.62
C THR A 169 1.05 -16.30 4.63
N TYR A 170 2.19 -16.83 4.21
CA TYR A 170 3.38 -16.79 5.05
C TYR A 170 3.81 -15.35 5.27
N ILE A 171 4.04 -14.97 6.53
CA ILE A 171 4.54 -13.67 6.92
C ILE A 171 5.96 -13.85 7.46
N SER A 172 6.91 -13.11 6.88
CA SER A 172 8.30 -13.14 7.31
C SER A 172 8.45 -12.63 8.76
N SER A 173 9.23 -13.33 9.53
CA SER A 173 9.52 -13.02 10.94
C SER A 173 11.01 -12.79 11.23
N ASP A 174 11.90 -13.29 10.37
CA ASP A 174 13.36 -13.15 10.50
C ASP A 174 13.95 -12.29 9.38
N TYR A 175 14.32 -11.07 9.72
CA TYR A 175 14.96 -10.10 8.81
C TYR A 175 16.49 -10.06 8.98
N SER A 176 17.11 -11.04 9.65
CA SER A 176 18.56 -11.06 9.92
C SER A 176 19.44 -11.15 8.66
N ASN A 177 18.88 -11.66 7.57
CA ASN A 177 19.55 -11.74 6.27
C ASN A 177 19.23 -10.55 5.34
N ASP A 178 18.37 -9.63 5.76
CA ASP A 178 17.99 -8.48 4.92
C ASP A 178 19.17 -7.55 4.66
N GLY A 179 19.37 -7.21 3.39
CA GLY A 179 20.50 -6.37 2.94
C GLY A 179 21.86 -7.07 2.89
N LYS A 180 21.94 -8.38 3.11
CA LYS A 180 23.20 -9.14 3.01
C LYS A 180 23.67 -9.26 1.56
N VAL A 181 24.88 -8.80 1.29
CA VAL A 181 25.49 -8.85 -0.06
C VAL A 181 26.25 -10.14 -0.27
N THR A 182 26.07 -10.77 -1.42
CA THR A 182 26.83 -11.93 -1.88
C THR A 182 27.45 -11.66 -3.25
N THR A 183 28.76 -11.91 -3.39
CA THR A 183 29.47 -11.75 -4.66
C THR A 183 29.41 -13.03 -5.48
N LEU A 184 28.88 -12.95 -6.70
CA LEU A 184 28.84 -14.04 -7.66
C LEU A 184 30.06 -14.03 -8.60
N GLN A 185 30.54 -12.83 -8.96
CA GLN A 185 31.67 -12.66 -9.86
C GLN A 185 32.49 -11.41 -9.51
N THR A 186 33.79 -11.49 -9.65
CA THR A 186 34.70 -10.34 -9.64
C THR A 186 35.29 -10.17 -11.03
N ALA A 187 35.37 -8.93 -11.50
CA ALA A 187 36.00 -8.61 -12.79
C ALA A 187 37.47 -9.05 -12.84
N THR A 188 37.87 -9.59 -13.98
CA THR A 188 39.28 -9.94 -14.24
C THR A 188 39.96 -8.96 -15.18
N LYS A 189 39.21 -8.02 -15.75
CA LYS A 189 39.72 -6.97 -16.65
C LYS A 189 39.23 -5.59 -16.18
N GLY A 190 40.17 -4.67 -16.00
CA GLY A 190 39.91 -3.30 -15.54
C GLY A 190 39.48 -3.25 -14.07
N ASN A 191 38.81 -2.16 -13.68
CA ASN A 191 38.30 -1.96 -12.30
C ASN A 191 36.94 -2.64 -12.07
N GLY A 192 36.33 -3.17 -13.13
CA GLY A 192 35.04 -3.78 -13.10
C GLY A 192 33.86 -2.76 -13.07
N ILE A 193 32.77 -3.16 -13.69
CA ILE A 193 31.50 -2.46 -13.64
C ILE A 193 30.59 -3.27 -12.70
N ASN A 194 30.03 -2.63 -11.69
CA ASN A 194 29.19 -3.32 -10.71
C ASN A 194 27.78 -3.55 -11.26
N ILE A 195 27.32 -4.79 -11.19
CA ILE A 195 25.93 -5.20 -11.41
C ILE A 195 25.42 -5.75 -10.08
N VAL A 196 24.27 -5.24 -9.63
CA VAL A 196 23.60 -5.70 -8.43
C VAL A 196 22.27 -6.36 -8.83
N LEU A 197 22.14 -7.65 -8.53
CA LEU A 197 20.92 -8.41 -8.75
C LEU A 197 20.06 -8.32 -7.49
N MET A 198 18.78 -8.08 -7.68
CA MET A 198 17.81 -7.96 -6.59
C MET A 198 16.50 -8.62 -6.99
N GLY A 199 16.01 -9.52 -6.14
CA GLY A 199 14.67 -10.11 -6.25
C GLY A 199 13.75 -9.51 -5.21
N ASP A 200 12.48 -9.39 -5.52
CA ASP A 200 11.45 -8.89 -4.60
C ASP A 200 10.39 -9.97 -4.34
N ALA A 201 9.64 -9.81 -3.25
CA ALA A 201 8.59 -10.73 -2.83
C ALA A 201 9.07 -12.13 -2.38
N TYR A 202 10.28 -12.22 -1.87
CA TYR A 202 10.81 -13.42 -1.20
C TYR A 202 10.76 -13.26 0.31
N SER A 203 10.25 -14.26 1.00
CA SER A 203 10.20 -14.30 2.47
C SER A 203 11.54 -14.71 3.08
N ASP A 204 11.65 -14.56 4.42
CA ASP A 204 12.78 -15.05 5.20
C ASP A 204 13.02 -16.56 5.01
N ARG A 205 11.95 -17.37 4.93
CA ARG A 205 12.09 -18.82 4.71
C ARG A 205 12.66 -19.16 3.34
N GLN A 206 12.25 -18.43 2.27
CA GLN A 206 12.78 -18.63 0.91
C GLN A 206 14.23 -18.16 0.76
N ILE A 207 14.67 -17.23 1.62
CA ILE A 207 16.09 -16.87 1.73
C ILE A 207 16.86 -17.93 2.49
N ALA A 208 16.30 -18.48 3.56
CA ALA A 208 16.94 -19.49 4.41
C ALA A 208 17.06 -20.84 3.72
N ASP A 209 16.07 -21.27 2.93
CA ASP A 209 16.08 -22.56 2.22
C ASP A 209 16.89 -22.55 0.92
N GLY A 210 17.32 -21.35 0.48
CA GLY A 210 18.16 -21.18 -0.70
C GLY A 210 17.42 -20.90 -2.01
N THR A 211 16.08 -20.84 -2.02
CA THR A 211 15.26 -20.49 -3.20
C THR A 211 15.71 -19.16 -3.81
N TYR A 212 15.83 -18.12 -2.97
CA TYR A 212 16.30 -16.81 -3.42
C TYR A 212 17.68 -16.88 -4.09
N LYS A 213 18.61 -17.61 -3.48
CA LYS A 213 19.97 -17.77 -4.01
C LYS A 213 19.97 -18.44 -5.38
N GLU A 214 19.20 -19.53 -5.53
CA GLU A 214 19.08 -20.26 -6.80
C GLU A 214 18.53 -19.35 -7.91
N ASP A 215 17.51 -18.54 -7.62
CA ASP A 215 16.93 -17.61 -8.58
C ASP A 215 17.90 -16.49 -8.96
N MET A 216 18.71 -15.96 -8.03
CA MET A 216 19.74 -14.97 -8.33
C MET A 216 20.89 -15.59 -9.16
N GLU A 217 21.28 -16.83 -8.90
CA GLU A 217 22.26 -17.56 -9.71
C GLU A 217 21.74 -17.85 -11.14
N ASN A 218 20.46 -18.19 -11.27
CA ASN A 218 19.80 -18.34 -12.57
C ASN A 218 19.74 -17.02 -13.34
N LEU A 219 19.40 -15.93 -12.67
CA LEU A 219 19.42 -14.59 -13.27
C LEU A 219 20.82 -14.18 -13.73
N TYR A 220 21.85 -14.45 -12.91
CA TYR A 220 23.25 -14.23 -13.28
C TYR A 220 23.64 -15.05 -14.51
N ASN A 221 23.29 -16.33 -14.58
CA ASN A 221 23.62 -17.17 -15.72
C ASN A 221 22.94 -16.67 -16.99
N ASN A 222 21.65 -16.28 -16.91
CA ASN A 222 20.89 -15.76 -18.04
C ASN A 222 21.44 -14.42 -18.54
N LEU A 223 21.88 -13.53 -17.65
CA LEU A 223 22.44 -12.23 -18.03
C LEU A 223 23.58 -12.36 -19.04
N PHE A 224 24.43 -13.38 -18.87
CA PHE A 224 25.60 -13.58 -19.72
C PHE A 224 25.33 -14.51 -20.92
N THR A 225 24.08 -14.81 -21.24
CA THR A 225 23.73 -15.44 -22.53
C THR A 225 23.56 -14.42 -23.65
N GLU A 226 23.25 -13.15 -23.30
CA GLU A 226 22.88 -12.09 -24.23
C GLU A 226 24.03 -11.09 -24.43
N GLU A 227 24.15 -10.55 -25.67
CA GLU A 227 25.05 -9.45 -25.97
C GLU A 227 24.47 -8.10 -25.47
N PRO A 228 25.30 -7.17 -25.01
CA PRO A 228 26.79 -7.18 -24.98
C PRO A 228 27.36 -7.86 -23.73
N TYR A 229 26.55 -8.28 -22.76
CA TYR A 229 27.03 -8.82 -21.48
C TYR A 229 27.92 -10.06 -21.65
N LYS A 230 27.56 -10.92 -22.60
CA LYS A 230 28.33 -12.13 -22.90
C LYS A 230 29.75 -11.81 -23.30
N SER A 231 29.95 -10.88 -24.27
CA SER A 231 31.26 -10.51 -24.77
C SER A 231 32.11 -9.74 -23.75
N PHE A 232 31.50 -9.05 -22.82
CA PHE A 232 32.19 -8.24 -21.82
C PHE A 232 32.14 -8.84 -20.41
N LYS A 233 31.81 -10.11 -20.28
CA LYS A 233 31.63 -10.79 -18.98
C LYS A 233 32.78 -10.51 -18.00
N ASP A 234 34.04 -10.56 -18.47
CA ASP A 234 35.26 -10.36 -17.66
C ASP A 234 35.39 -8.95 -17.07
N HIS A 235 34.57 -7.99 -17.51
CA HIS A 235 34.59 -6.58 -17.05
C HIS A 235 33.56 -6.28 -15.95
N PHE A 236 32.75 -7.26 -15.50
CA PHE A 236 31.74 -7.04 -14.52
C PHE A 236 32.06 -7.64 -13.15
N ASN A 237 31.81 -6.89 -12.09
CA ASN A 237 31.61 -7.43 -10.75
C ASN A 237 30.10 -7.66 -10.61
N VAL A 238 29.70 -8.85 -10.18
CA VAL A 238 28.26 -9.16 -10.02
C VAL A 238 28.00 -9.59 -8.58
N HIS A 239 27.05 -8.92 -7.98
CA HIS A 239 26.61 -9.18 -6.62
C HIS A 239 25.11 -9.41 -6.61
N TYR A 240 24.59 -10.13 -5.61
CA TYR A 240 23.18 -10.01 -5.27
C TYR A 240 23.02 -9.54 -3.83
N VAL A 241 21.89 -8.89 -3.56
CA VAL A 241 21.50 -8.45 -2.21
C VAL A 241 20.29 -9.24 -1.79
N SER A 242 20.37 -9.92 -0.65
CA SER A 242 19.21 -10.59 -0.06
C SER A 242 18.20 -9.54 0.41
N ILE A 243 16.96 -9.67 -0.04
CA ILE A 243 15.87 -8.76 0.29
C ILE A 243 14.74 -9.59 0.88
N VAL A 244 14.49 -9.38 2.18
CA VAL A 244 13.40 -10.06 2.89
C VAL A 244 12.13 -9.24 2.72
N SER A 245 11.18 -9.76 1.96
CA SER A 245 9.85 -9.19 1.84
C SER A 245 8.92 -9.68 2.94
N ALA A 246 7.96 -8.87 3.32
CA ALA A 246 7.04 -9.21 4.39
C ALA A 246 6.16 -10.44 4.06
N THR A 247 5.84 -10.63 2.78
CA THR A 247 5.10 -11.79 2.28
C THR A 247 5.72 -12.35 1.02
N GLU A 248 5.33 -13.58 0.67
CA GLU A 248 5.71 -14.23 -0.58
C GLU A 248 4.79 -13.80 -1.72
N GLY A 249 5.39 -13.58 -2.90
CA GLY A 249 4.66 -13.22 -4.12
C GLY A 249 4.16 -11.78 -4.16
N TYR A 250 3.74 -11.37 -5.35
CA TYR A 250 3.30 -9.99 -5.64
C TYR A 250 1.81 -9.76 -5.39
N GLU A 251 1.05 -10.80 -5.04
CA GLU A 251 -0.40 -10.71 -4.83
C GLU A 251 -0.77 -9.86 -3.62
N TYR A 252 0.14 -9.76 -2.68
CA TYR A 252 -0.07 -9.13 -1.39
C TYR A 252 0.90 -7.97 -1.23
N SER A 253 0.84 -6.88 -1.79
CA SER A 253 1.64 -5.63 -1.62
C SER A 253 2.73 -5.60 -0.51
N GLY A 254 3.22 -6.78 -0.09
CA GLY A 254 4.27 -6.98 0.92
C GLY A 254 5.69 -7.00 0.35
N ALA A 255 5.82 -6.80 -0.95
CA ALA A 255 7.09 -6.75 -1.64
C ALA A 255 7.93 -5.54 -1.20
N THR A 256 9.15 -5.79 -0.73
CA THR A 256 10.01 -4.77 -0.08
C THR A 256 10.46 -3.69 -1.06
N LEU A 257 10.72 -4.04 -2.32
CA LEU A 257 11.06 -3.08 -3.38
C LEU A 257 9.82 -2.45 -4.01
N GLY A 258 8.63 -2.78 -3.53
CA GLY A 258 7.35 -2.29 -4.07
C GLY A 258 7.07 -2.81 -5.47
N GLY A 259 7.57 -4.00 -5.81
CA GLY A 259 7.32 -4.65 -7.08
C GLY A 259 5.83 -4.92 -7.30
N PHE A 260 5.34 -4.67 -8.50
CA PHE A 260 3.97 -4.98 -8.91
C PHE A 260 3.91 -5.34 -10.38
N PHE A 261 2.92 -6.15 -10.74
CA PHE A 261 2.61 -6.42 -12.14
C PHE A 261 1.63 -5.39 -12.66
N GLY A 262 2.04 -4.65 -13.70
CA GLY A 262 1.15 -3.77 -14.45
C GLY A 262 0.39 -4.53 -15.55
N ASN A 263 -0.28 -3.79 -16.42
CA ASN A 263 -0.98 -4.37 -17.57
C ASN A 263 0.03 -4.95 -18.57
N GLY A 264 -0.07 -6.23 -18.86
CA GLY A 264 0.82 -6.94 -19.79
C GLY A 264 2.18 -7.32 -19.18
N THR A 265 3.27 -6.97 -19.83
CA THR A 265 4.65 -7.31 -19.44
C THR A 265 5.33 -6.25 -18.57
N TYR A 266 4.62 -5.21 -18.16
CA TYR A 266 5.19 -4.15 -17.35
C TYR A 266 5.28 -4.59 -15.88
N VAL A 267 6.49 -4.48 -15.33
CA VAL A 267 6.78 -4.66 -13.89
C VAL A 267 7.29 -3.33 -13.38
N GLY A 268 6.65 -2.79 -12.35
CA GLY A 268 7.06 -1.56 -11.69
C GLY A 268 7.60 -1.84 -10.29
N GLY A 269 8.19 -0.82 -9.67
CA GLY A 269 8.73 -0.89 -8.32
C GLY A 269 9.00 0.50 -7.74
N ASN A 270 9.49 0.55 -6.50
CA ASN A 270 9.86 1.79 -5.81
C ASN A 270 11.35 2.07 -5.98
N ASP A 271 11.70 3.06 -6.80
CA ASP A 271 13.09 3.43 -7.09
C ASP A 271 13.91 3.73 -5.83
N ASN A 272 13.33 4.43 -4.85
CA ASN A 272 14.04 4.75 -3.61
C ASN A 272 14.36 3.51 -2.78
N ALA A 273 13.47 2.53 -2.74
CA ALA A 273 13.73 1.26 -2.07
C ALA A 273 14.86 0.52 -2.79
N VAL A 274 14.81 0.43 -4.12
CA VAL A 274 15.85 -0.20 -4.95
C VAL A 274 17.22 0.44 -4.70
N PHE A 275 17.32 1.78 -4.74
CA PHE A 275 18.60 2.48 -4.51
C PHE A 275 19.11 2.29 -3.10
N ASN A 276 18.27 2.24 -2.08
CA ASN A 276 18.68 2.01 -0.70
C ASN A 276 19.36 0.63 -0.52
N TYR A 277 18.91 -0.38 -1.24
CA TYR A 277 19.55 -1.70 -1.22
C TYR A 277 20.81 -1.74 -2.12
N ALA A 278 20.80 -1.08 -3.27
CA ALA A 278 21.95 -1.06 -4.19
C ALA A 278 23.18 -0.34 -3.62
N LEU A 279 23.00 0.52 -2.62
CA LEU A 279 24.08 1.28 -1.98
C LEU A 279 24.64 0.62 -0.70
N LYS A 280 24.11 -0.52 -0.27
CA LYS A 280 24.65 -1.32 0.84
C LYS A 280 25.89 -2.08 0.40
#